data_90dc1d6ea6c73fe75f63f983511a8f8b
#
_entry.id   90dc1d6ea6c73fe75f63f983511a8f8b
#
_cell.length_a   1.000
_cell.length_b   1.000
_cell.length_c   1.000
_cell.angle_alpha   90.00
_cell.angle_beta   90.00
_cell.angle_gamma   90.00
#
_symmetry.space_group_name_H-M   'P 1'
#
loop_
_entity.id
_entity.type
_entity.pdbx_description
1 polymer ?
#
loop_
_entity_poly.entity_id
_entity_poly.type
_entity_poly.pdbx_seq_one_letter_code
_entity_poly.pdbx_strand_id
1 'polypeptide(L)'
;STPVALNELHKYKPLAENMLKHIRNPKNGGVGLAAPQVGVNKRIIVVSLMKDYDDENYRTIAMINPVIVAHSETTCSDQEGCLSLPGESGDVVRWTEVDIEFYNIEGRKFALHLDQLAARIVQHEIDHLNGILFTDHVGKPTPEL
;
A
#
# COMPACT_ATOMS: atom_id res chain seq x y z
N SER A 1 6.14 -0.36 -12.21
CA SER A 1 5.65 1.02 -12.30
C SER A 1 6.80 2.03 -12.26
N THR A 2 6.56 3.18 -12.85
CA THR A 2 7.57 4.25 -12.90
C THR A 2 7.30 5.29 -11.82
N PRO A 3 8.36 5.94 -11.28
CA PRO A 3 8.17 7.01 -10.31
C PRO A 3 7.39 8.20 -10.90
N VAL A 4 6.72 8.94 -10.04
CA VAL A 4 6.11 10.22 -10.40
C VAL A 4 7.17 11.30 -10.20
N ALA A 5 7.48 12.05 -11.26
CA ALA A 5 8.35 13.22 -11.12
C ALA A 5 7.59 14.31 -10.35
N LEU A 6 8.28 15.01 -9.43
CA LEU A 6 7.62 16.02 -8.60
C LEU A 6 7.00 17.15 -9.42
N ASN A 7 7.57 17.49 -10.57
CA ASN A 7 7.03 18.49 -11.47
C ASN A 7 5.78 18.00 -12.25
N GLU A 8 5.49 16.70 -12.19
CA GLU A 8 4.30 16.10 -12.81
C GLU A 8 3.20 15.78 -11.78
N LEU A 9 3.44 16.05 -10.51
CA LEU A 9 2.53 15.66 -9.43
C LEU A 9 1.11 16.19 -9.64
N HIS A 10 0.98 17.40 -10.16
CA HIS A 10 -0.32 18.01 -10.46
C HIS A 10 -1.17 17.19 -11.43
N LYS A 11 -0.54 16.41 -12.32
CA LYS A 11 -1.26 15.54 -13.26
C LYS A 11 -1.91 14.36 -12.55
N TYR A 12 -1.31 13.89 -11.47
CA TYR A 12 -1.72 12.67 -10.78
C TYR A 12 -2.51 12.94 -9.50
N LYS A 13 -2.60 14.19 -9.06
CA LYS A 13 -3.39 14.56 -7.88
C LYS A 13 -4.87 14.15 -8.01
N PRO A 14 -5.56 14.40 -9.15
CA PRO A 14 -6.93 13.92 -9.31
C PRO A 14 -7.06 12.41 -9.22
N LEU A 15 -6.12 11.66 -9.79
CA LEU A 15 -6.11 10.21 -9.69
C LEU A 15 -5.99 9.77 -8.23
N ALA A 16 -5.03 10.32 -7.48
CA ALA A 16 -4.83 9.99 -6.07
C ALA A 16 -6.09 10.29 -5.24
N GLU A 17 -6.74 11.42 -5.49
CA GLU A 17 -7.97 11.78 -4.80
C GLU A 17 -9.11 10.81 -5.13
N ASN A 18 -9.23 10.36 -6.38
CA ASN A 18 -10.22 9.37 -6.78
C ASN A 18 -9.95 8.01 -6.15
N MET A 19 -8.68 7.61 -6.06
CA MET A 19 -8.29 6.37 -5.39
C MET A 19 -8.64 6.42 -3.89
N LEU A 20 -8.40 7.56 -3.24
CA LEU A 20 -8.79 7.76 -1.84
C LEU A 20 -10.30 7.65 -1.64
N LYS A 21 -11.09 8.24 -2.52
CA LYS A 21 -12.56 8.12 -2.48
C LYS A 21 -13.00 6.68 -2.63
N HIS A 22 -12.33 5.93 -3.50
CA HIS A 22 -12.66 4.54 -3.75
C HIS A 22 -12.50 3.69 -2.50
N ILE A 23 -11.35 3.77 -1.81
CA ILE A 23 -11.12 2.94 -0.62
C ILE A 23 -11.86 3.44 0.61
N ARG A 24 -12.24 4.72 0.66
CA ARG A 24 -13.08 5.27 1.74
C ARG A 24 -14.54 4.83 1.65
N ASN A 25 -14.97 4.37 0.48
CA ASN A 25 -16.34 3.90 0.30
C ASN A 25 -16.47 2.48 0.87
N PRO A 26 -17.26 2.29 1.94
CA PRO A 26 -17.39 0.96 2.57
C PRO A 26 -17.96 -0.11 1.64
N LYS A 27 -18.65 0.28 0.58
CA LYS A 27 -19.18 -0.66 -0.41
C LYS A 27 -18.08 -1.34 -1.23
N ASN A 28 -16.89 -0.73 -1.33
CA ASN A 28 -15.78 -1.29 -2.11
C ASN A 28 -14.92 -2.28 -1.30
N GLY A 29 -15.01 -2.24 0.03
CA GLY A 29 -14.41 -3.23 0.92
C GLY A 29 -12.89 -3.26 0.98
N GLY A 30 -12.19 -2.32 0.34
CA GLY A 30 -10.73 -2.31 0.29
C GLY A 30 -10.11 -1.42 1.35
N VAL A 31 -8.89 -1.77 1.77
CA VAL A 31 -8.09 -0.98 2.72
C VAL A 31 -6.85 -0.36 2.05
N GLY A 32 -6.63 -0.67 0.79
CA GLY A 32 -5.53 -0.14 0.00
C GLY A 32 -5.76 -0.34 -1.48
N LEU A 33 -5.08 0.47 -2.29
CA LEU A 33 -5.16 0.41 -3.75
C LEU A 33 -3.88 0.99 -4.34
N ALA A 34 -3.38 0.38 -5.41
CA ALA A 34 -2.22 0.85 -6.14
C ALA A 34 -2.62 1.33 -7.55
N ALA A 35 -1.95 2.37 -8.05
CA ALA A 35 -2.28 2.93 -9.36
C ALA A 35 -2.24 1.91 -10.51
N PRO A 36 -1.31 0.94 -10.56
CA PRO A 36 -1.36 -0.09 -11.60
C PRO A 36 -2.66 -0.89 -11.63
N GLN A 37 -3.35 -1.05 -10.51
CA GLN A 37 -4.63 -1.76 -10.44
C GLN A 37 -5.76 -1.02 -11.16
N VAL A 38 -5.60 0.28 -11.37
CA VAL A 38 -6.56 1.10 -12.11
C VAL A 38 -6.02 1.53 -13.48
N GLY A 39 -5.00 0.83 -13.97
CA GLY A 39 -4.46 1.02 -15.31
C GLY A 39 -3.42 2.14 -15.44
N VAL A 40 -2.92 2.68 -14.34
CA VAL A 40 -1.93 3.75 -14.36
C VAL A 40 -0.59 3.23 -13.84
N ASN A 41 0.41 3.17 -14.72
CA ASN A 41 1.71 2.58 -14.39
C ASN A 41 2.63 3.58 -13.66
N LYS A 42 2.17 4.09 -12.54
CA LYS A 42 2.89 5.05 -11.69
C LYS A 42 2.94 4.60 -10.24
N ARG A 43 3.97 5.01 -9.52
CA ARG A 43 4.20 4.60 -8.14
C ARG A 43 3.37 5.46 -7.18
N ILE A 44 2.07 5.16 -7.15
CA ILE A 44 1.09 5.82 -6.28
C ILE A 44 0.28 4.72 -5.60
N ILE A 45 0.16 4.80 -4.28
CA ILE A 45 -0.74 3.95 -3.51
C ILE A 45 -1.61 4.80 -2.60
N VAL A 46 -2.76 4.27 -2.23
CA VAL A 46 -3.59 4.81 -1.14
C VAL A 46 -3.81 3.70 -0.13
N VAL A 47 -3.73 4.04 1.14
CA VAL A 47 -3.78 3.06 2.23
C VAL A 47 -4.55 3.60 3.41
N SER A 48 -5.27 2.70 4.10
CA SER A 48 -5.89 2.97 5.39
C SER A 48 -4.95 2.45 6.47
N LEU A 49 -4.43 3.35 7.31
CA LEU A 49 -3.43 3.03 8.33
C LEU A 49 -4.09 2.51 9.60
N MET A 50 -4.67 1.32 9.52
CA MET A 50 -5.37 0.64 10.60
C MET A 50 -4.39 -0.15 11.46
N LYS A 51 -4.62 -0.20 12.78
CA LYS A 51 -3.91 -1.12 13.68
C LYS A 51 -4.42 -2.55 13.49
N ASP A 52 -5.74 -2.69 13.36
CA ASP A 52 -6.44 -3.94 13.08
C ASP A 52 -7.75 -3.62 12.36
N TYR A 53 -8.50 -4.64 11.98
CA TYR A 53 -9.75 -4.44 11.23
C TYR A 53 -10.89 -3.84 12.05
N ASP A 54 -10.75 -3.78 13.37
CA ASP A 54 -11.72 -3.16 14.28
C ASP A 54 -11.37 -1.71 14.62
N ASP A 55 -10.25 -1.20 14.12
CA ASP A 55 -9.81 0.17 14.35
C ASP A 55 -10.73 1.14 13.61
N GLU A 56 -11.43 1.99 14.36
CA GLU A 56 -12.33 3.00 13.81
C GLU A 56 -11.67 4.38 13.68
N ASN A 57 -10.47 4.55 14.21
CA ASN A 57 -9.75 5.83 14.27
C ASN A 57 -8.55 5.88 13.32
N TYR A 58 -8.64 5.22 12.18
CA TYR A 58 -7.55 5.19 11.23
C TYR A 58 -7.60 6.37 10.26
N ARG A 59 -6.44 6.67 9.67
CA ARG A 59 -6.31 7.66 8.59
C ARG A 59 -6.13 6.95 7.27
N THR A 60 -6.72 7.53 6.23
CA THR A 60 -6.53 7.06 4.84
C THR A 60 -5.71 8.11 4.11
N ILE A 61 -4.55 7.72 3.59
CA ILE A 61 -3.61 8.64 2.95
C ILE A 61 -3.14 8.12 1.60
N ALA A 62 -2.70 9.05 0.75
CA ALA A 62 -2.01 8.74 -0.50
C ALA A 62 -0.50 8.81 -0.27
N MET A 63 0.23 7.87 -0.87
CA MET A 63 1.69 7.85 -0.86
C MET A 63 2.20 7.86 -2.29
N ILE A 64 2.98 8.87 -2.62
CA ILE A 64 3.63 9.02 -3.93
C ILE A 64 5.08 8.57 -3.79
N ASN A 65 5.53 7.70 -4.69
CA ASN A 65 6.88 7.14 -4.68
C ASN A 65 7.26 6.52 -3.32
N PRO A 66 6.42 5.65 -2.75
CA PRO A 66 6.74 5.04 -1.44
C PRO A 66 7.92 4.09 -1.56
N VAL A 67 8.80 4.12 -0.55
CA VAL A 67 9.98 3.25 -0.46
C VAL A 67 10.07 2.71 0.96
N ILE A 68 10.28 1.40 1.07
CA ILE A 68 10.63 0.77 2.35
C ILE A 68 12.13 0.98 2.56
N VAL A 69 12.50 1.77 3.56
CA VAL A 69 13.90 2.09 3.85
C VAL A 69 14.50 1.23 4.95
N ALA A 70 13.67 0.62 5.76
CA ALA A 70 14.07 -0.33 6.81
C ALA A 70 12.89 -1.24 7.16
N HIS A 71 13.19 -2.41 7.69
CA HIS A 71 12.17 -3.35 8.17
C HIS A 71 12.70 -4.15 9.35
N SER A 72 11.77 -4.73 10.12
CA SER A 72 12.11 -5.65 11.20
C SER A 72 12.70 -6.95 10.64
N GLU A 73 13.42 -7.68 11.48
CA GLU A 73 13.82 -9.06 11.17
C GLU A 73 12.67 -10.03 11.40
N THR A 74 11.74 -9.67 12.30
CA THR A 74 10.58 -10.48 12.60
C THR A 74 9.53 -10.38 11.51
N THR A 75 8.84 -11.49 11.28
CA THR A 75 7.76 -11.60 10.30
C THR A 75 6.52 -12.17 10.97
N CYS A 76 5.38 -11.99 10.33
CA CYS A 76 4.14 -12.67 10.73
C CYS A 76 3.39 -13.15 9.49
N SER A 77 2.63 -14.23 9.68
CA SER A 77 1.79 -14.80 8.64
C SER A 77 0.33 -14.46 8.94
N ASP A 78 -0.38 -14.00 7.93
CA ASP A 78 -1.80 -13.71 8.04
C ASP A 78 -2.45 -13.84 6.68
N GLN A 79 -3.78 -13.99 6.66
CA GLN A 79 -4.51 -14.08 5.41
C GLN A 79 -4.60 -12.71 4.73
N GLU A 80 -4.41 -12.72 3.43
CA GLU A 80 -4.58 -11.54 2.58
C GLU A 80 -5.44 -11.87 1.37
N GLY A 81 -6.20 -10.86 0.94
CA GLY A 81 -6.90 -10.86 -0.33
C GLY A 81 -6.54 -9.62 -1.11
N CYS A 82 -7.01 -9.52 -2.34
CA CYS A 82 -6.73 -8.39 -3.21
C CYS A 82 -7.96 -8.07 -4.06
N LEU A 83 -8.25 -6.78 -4.26
CA LEU A 83 -9.35 -6.34 -5.11
C LEU A 83 -9.16 -6.80 -6.57
N SER A 84 -7.90 -6.96 -7.01
CA SER A 84 -7.58 -7.45 -8.35
C SER A 84 -7.74 -8.97 -8.51
N LEU A 85 -7.90 -9.70 -7.39
CA LEU A 85 -8.05 -11.16 -7.37
C LEU A 85 -9.23 -11.55 -6.48
N PRO A 86 -10.46 -11.17 -6.87
CA PRO A 86 -11.65 -11.46 -6.04
C PRO A 86 -11.81 -12.95 -5.81
N GLY A 87 -12.11 -13.33 -4.57
CA GLY A 87 -12.30 -14.72 -4.19
C GLY A 87 -11.03 -15.49 -3.90
N GLU A 88 -9.85 -14.92 -4.15
CA GLU A 88 -8.58 -15.53 -3.79
C GLU A 88 -8.08 -14.95 -2.47
N SER A 89 -7.58 -15.81 -1.60
CA SER A 89 -6.92 -15.44 -0.36
C SER A 89 -5.90 -16.51 0.00
N GLY A 90 -4.92 -16.16 0.82
CA GLY A 90 -3.90 -17.10 1.27
C GLY A 90 -3.09 -16.50 2.39
N ASP A 91 -2.36 -17.36 3.11
CA ASP A 91 -1.47 -16.92 4.18
C ASP A 91 -0.21 -16.33 3.57
N VAL A 92 0.05 -15.07 3.88
CA VAL A 92 1.19 -14.31 3.37
C VAL A 92 2.08 -13.90 4.54
N VAL A 93 3.38 -14.14 4.40
CA VAL A 93 4.38 -13.75 5.40
C VAL A 93 4.89 -12.36 5.06
N ARG A 94 4.80 -11.45 6.03
CA ARG A 94 5.24 -10.06 5.90
C ARG A 94 6.09 -9.65 7.09
N TRP A 95 6.95 -8.64 6.91
CA TRP A 95 7.64 -8.04 8.05
C TRP A 95 6.64 -7.42 9.01
N THR A 96 6.90 -7.54 10.32
CA THR A 96 5.99 -7.01 11.34
C THR A 96 6.05 -5.49 11.44
N GLU A 97 7.19 -4.89 11.08
CA GLU A 97 7.40 -3.44 11.14
C GLU A 97 8.19 -2.97 9.94
N VAL A 98 7.84 -1.80 9.42
CA VAL A 98 8.56 -1.18 8.29
C VAL A 98 8.67 0.32 8.51
N ASP A 99 9.76 0.90 8.00
CA ASP A 99 9.94 2.33 7.88
C ASP A 99 9.78 2.72 6.42
N ILE A 100 8.88 3.66 6.14
CA ILE A 100 8.49 4.07 4.80
C ILE A 100 8.83 5.54 4.61
N GLU A 101 9.43 5.89 3.47
CA GLU A 101 9.51 7.27 3.00
C GLU A 101 8.65 7.44 1.77
N PHE A 102 7.97 8.57 1.67
CA PHE A 102 7.06 8.87 0.56
C PHE A 102 6.81 10.37 0.44
N TYR A 103 6.17 10.77 -0.66
CA TYR A 103 5.68 12.14 -0.85
C TYR A 103 4.15 12.14 -0.76
N ASN A 104 3.58 13.19 -0.15
CA ASN A 104 2.14 13.37 -0.20
C ASN A 104 1.71 14.01 -1.52
N ILE A 105 0.41 14.23 -1.70
CA ILE A 105 -0.13 14.81 -2.95
C ILE A 105 0.24 16.28 -3.15
N GLU A 106 0.79 16.93 -2.14
CA GLU A 106 1.30 18.29 -2.21
C GLU A 106 2.82 18.33 -2.49
N GLY A 107 3.46 17.17 -2.63
CA GLY A 107 4.88 17.09 -2.91
C GLY A 107 5.79 17.18 -1.69
N ARG A 108 5.23 17.10 -0.48
CA ARG A 108 6.01 17.12 0.76
C ARG A 108 6.46 15.71 1.13
N LYS A 109 7.72 15.57 1.50
CA LYS A 109 8.29 14.29 1.91
C LYS A 109 7.96 13.97 3.36
N PHE A 110 7.58 12.72 3.61
CA PHE A 110 7.30 12.18 4.95
C PHE A 110 8.03 10.87 5.16
N ALA A 111 8.26 10.55 6.44
CA ALA A 111 8.73 9.25 6.88
C ALA A 111 7.79 8.75 7.98
N LEU A 112 7.40 7.48 7.89
CA LEU A 112 6.53 6.84 8.88
C LEU A 112 7.10 5.50 9.29
N HIS A 113 7.00 5.20 10.59
CA HIS A 113 7.20 3.86 11.12
C HIS A 113 5.84 3.20 11.27
N LEU A 114 5.65 2.04 10.65
CA LEU A 114 4.39 1.31 10.65
C LEU A 114 4.59 -0.08 11.23
N ASP A 115 3.59 -0.55 11.95
CA ASP A 115 3.55 -1.90 12.51
C ASP A 115 2.15 -2.50 12.30
N GLN A 116 1.96 -3.73 12.73
CA GLN A 116 0.67 -4.43 12.71
C GLN A 116 0.03 -4.43 11.31
N LEU A 117 -1.29 -4.22 11.23
CA LEU A 117 -2.01 -4.26 9.96
C LEU A 117 -1.57 -3.16 8.99
N ALA A 118 -1.26 -1.96 9.49
CA ALA A 118 -0.81 -0.86 8.64
C ALA A 118 0.48 -1.23 7.89
N ALA A 119 1.44 -1.87 8.56
CA ALA A 119 2.66 -2.35 7.92
C ALA A 119 2.35 -3.38 6.84
N ARG A 120 1.42 -4.30 7.11
CA ARG A 120 1.00 -5.32 6.15
C ARG A 120 0.35 -4.71 4.91
N ILE A 121 -0.57 -3.77 5.12
CA ILE A 121 -1.29 -3.10 4.02
C ILE A 121 -0.30 -2.39 3.09
N VAL A 122 0.64 -1.63 3.65
CA VAL A 122 1.61 -0.87 2.84
C VAL A 122 2.52 -1.82 2.07
N GLN A 123 3.01 -2.89 2.68
CA GLN A 123 3.84 -3.89 1.99
C GLN A 123 3.07 -4.52 0.81
N HIS A 124 1.80 -4.86 1.04
CA HIS A 124 0.94 -5.43 -0.01
C HIS A 124 0.81 -4.46 -1.19
N GLU A 125 0.53 -3.19 -0.93
CA GLU A 125 0.34 -2.21 -2.00
C GLU A 125 1.65 -1.86 -2.74
N ILE A 126 2.77 -1.81 -2.03
CA ILE A 126 4.08 -1.60 -2.67
C ILE A 126 4.43 -2.79 -3.58
N ASP A 127 4.05 -4.01 -3.21
CA ASP A 127 4.23 -5.16 -4.08
C ASP A 127 3.52 -4.98 -5.41
N HIS A 128 2.30 -4.43 -5.42
CA HIS A 128 1.60 -4.11 -6.68
C HIS A 128 2.38 -3.12 -7.54
N LEU A 129 3.08 -2.16 -6.92
CA LEU A 129 3.92 -1.23 -7.67
C LEU A 129 5.09 -1.93 -8.36
N ASN A 130 5.52 -3.07 -7.83
CA ASN A 130 6.63 -3.86 -8.36
C ASN A 130 6.16 -5.06 -9.21
N GLY A 131 4.86 -5.14 -9.48
CA GLY A 131 4.29 -6.23 -10.26
C GLY A 131 4.22 -7.55 -9.50
N ILE A 132 4.26 -7.51 -8.17
CA ILE A 132 4.23 -8.70 -7.31
C ILE A 132 2.83 -8.82 -6.72
N LEU A 133 2.19 -9.99 -6.91
CA LEU A 133 0.89 -10.30 -6.32
C LEU A 133 1.08 -11.00 -4.97
N PHE A 134 0.07 -10.94 -4.10
CA PHE A 134 0.17 -11.60 -2.79
C PHE A 134 0.39 -13.11 -2.92
N THR A 135 -0.12 -13.73 -3.98
CA THR A 135 0.07 -15.16 -4.25
C THR A 135 1.53 -15.54 -4.47
N ASP A 136 2.39 -14.58 -4.86
CA ASP A 136 3.83 -14.81 -5.01
C ASP A 136 4.55 -14.93 -3.67
N HIS A 137 3.90 -14.55 -2.57
CA HIS A 137 4.47 -14.50 -1.23
C HIS A 137 3.86 -15.50 -0.26
N VAL A 138 2.96 -16.37 -0.70
CA VAL A 138 2.34 -17.34 0.20
C VAL A 138 3.43 -18.20 0.84
N GLY A 139 3.56 -18.08 2.17
CA GLY A 139 4.59 -18.76 2.93
C GLY A 139 6.00 -18.14 2.84
N LYS A 140 6.15 -16.94 2.23
CA LYS A 140 7.45 -16.29 2.07
C LYS A 140 7.36 -14.82 2.49
N PRO A 141 8.46 -14.23 3.08
CA PRO A 141 8.51 -12.79 3.34
C PRO A 141 8.45 -11.97 2.05
N THR A 142 7.96 -10.73 2.18
CA THR A 142 8.01 -9.77 1.09
C THR A 142 9.47 -9.49 0.70
N PRO A 143 9.83 -9.53 -0.61
CA PRO A 143 11.18 -9.21 -1.02
C PRO A 143 11.54 -7.75 -0.73
N GLU A 144 12.82 -7.49 -0.48
CA GLU A 144 13.33 -6.13 -0.41
C GLU A 144 13.29 -5.47 -1.79
N LEU A 145 13.04 -4.18 -1.78
CA LEU A 145 12.96 -3.37 -2.99
C LEU A 145 14.28 -2.70 -3.32
#